data_55528facdadba123fc5aa91a2276df43
#
_entry.id   55528facdadba123fc5aa91a2276df43
#
_cell.length_a   1.000
_cell.length_b   1.000
_cell.length_c   1.000
_cell.angle_alpha   90.00
_cell.angle_beta   90.00
_cell.angle_gamma   90.00
#
_symmetry.space_group_name_H-M   'P 1'
#
loop_
_entity.id
_entity.type
_entity.pdbx_description
1 polymer ?
#
loop_
_entity_poly.entity_id
_entity_poly.type
_entity_poly.pdbx_seq_one_letter_code
_entity_poly.pdbx_strand_id
1 'polypeptide(L)'
;MPAMQNRDPGIFGGMDCLFHVYKEKIPENGEDCYCYCIREDSLLLGVFDGCGGSGAKRYVSYSEKTGAYIGARAVAGAAKTWFENSSISASVPCNAQALQECAQSAMRICKDNSGHQGATKLRGSIAKEFPTTAAIACCASRNNIVSVDCYWAGDSRVYLLDEDGLAQITQDDLDDLDAFE
;
A
#
# COMPACT_ATOMS: atom_id res chain seq x y z
N MET A 1 5.33 10.48 20.90
CA MET A 1 6.68 10.05 20.46
C MET A 1 7.16 11.05 19.44
N PRO A 2 8.45 11.45 19.43
CA PRO A 2 8.94 12.38 18.44
C PRO A 2 8.91 11.73 17.05
N ALA A 3 8.50 12.51 16.03
CA ALA A 3 8.62 12.11 14.64
C ALA A 3 10.10 11.81 14.34
N MET A 4 10.39 10.60 13.87
CA MET A 4 11.73 10.28 13.39
C MET A 4 11.95 11.01 12.08
N GLN A 5 12.82 11.99 12.10
CA GLN A 5 13.26 12.69 10.91
C GLN A 5 14.37 11.86 10.27
N ASN A 6 14.03 11.09 9.23
CA ASN A 6 15.05 10.47 8.38
C ASN A 6 15.49 11.51 7.35
N ARG A 7 16.66 12.10 7.57
CA ARG A 7 17.35 12.90 6.56
C ARG A 7 18.28 11.96 5.80
N ASP A 8 17.88 11.60 4.58
CA ASP A 8 18.80 10.98 3.63
C ASP A 8 19.08 12.02 2.52
N PRO A 9 20.18 12.77 2.63
CA PRO A 9 20.45 13.86 1.71
C PRO A 9 20.91 13.29 0.36
N GLY A 10 20.08 13.40 -0.64
CA GLY A 10 20.53 13.40 -2.02
C GLY A 10 20.27 12.14 -2.86
N ILE A 11 19.36 11.25 -2.45
CA ILE A 11 19.09 10.01 -3.21
C ILE A 11 17.99 10.22 -4.25
N PHE A 12 17.01 11.08 -4.01
CA PHE A 12 16.00 11.42 -5.01
C PHE A 12 16.21 12.89 -5.43
N GLY A 13 16.50 13.13 -6.71
CA GLY A 13 16.86 14.47 -7.19
C GLY A 13 15.77 15.50 -6.92
N GLY A 14 15.89 16.25 -5.83
CA GLY A 14 14.95 17.26 -5.38
C GLY A 14 14.16 16.91 -4.13
N MET A 15 14.36 15.75 -3.50
CA MET A 15 13.73 15.42 -2.22
C MET A 15 14.59 15.92 -1.05
N ASP A 16 14.10 16.92 -0.33
CA ASP A 16 14.79 17.47 0.83
C ASP A 16 14.57 16.64 2.10
N CYS A 17 13.40 16.05 2.26
CA CYS A 17 13.08 15.20 3.41
C CYS A 17 11.89 14.28 3.16
N LEU A 18 11.88 13.15 3.85
CA LEU A 18 10.75 12.23 3.97
C LEU A 18 10.32 12.17 5.44
N PHE A 19 9.04 12.45 5.70
CA PHE A 19 8.46 12.26 7.01
C PHE A 19 7.41 11.16 6.97
N HIS A 20 7.42 10.28 7.96
CA HIS A 20 6.30 9.40 8.21
C HIS A 20 5.89 9.47 9.68
N VAL A 21 4.58 9.34 9.92
CA VAL A 21 4.02 9.18 11.25
C VAL A 21 3.20 7.89 11.25
N TYR A 22 3.57 7.00 12.16
CA TYR A 22 2.87 5.74 12.34
C TYR A 22 2.60 5.54 13.84
N LYS A 23 1.34 5.23 14.17
CA LYS A 23 0.94 4.97 15.55
C LYS A 23 -0.04 3.82 15.60
N GLU A 24 0.29 2.80 16.33
CA GLU A 24 -0.60 1.69 16.61
C GLU A 24 -1.43 1.95 17.88
N LYS A 25 -2.70 1.56 17.85
CA LYS A 25 -3.57 1.57 19.01
C LYS A 25 -3.07 0.58 20.08
N ILE A 26 -2.63 -0.58 19.62
CA ILE A 26 -1.99 -1.62 20.44
C ILE A 26 -0.66 -1.95 19.77
N PRO A 27 0.49 -1.78 20.46
CA PRO A 27 1.81 -2.04 19.88
C PRO A 27 1.90 -3.44 19.23
N GLU A 28 2.47 -3.51 18.04
CA GLU A 28 2.64 -4.73 17.23
C GLU A 28 1.35 -5.41 16.74
N ASN A 29 0.19 -4.80 16.97
CA ASN A 29 -1.11 -5.32 16.54
C ASN A 29 -1.93 -4.32 15.71
N GLY A 30 -1.35 -3.20 15.31
CA GLY A 30 -1.97 -2.28 14.37
C GLY A 30 -2.19 -2.96 13.01
N GLU A 31 -3.39 -2.83 12.47
CA GLU A 31 -3.77 -3.44 11.20
C GLU A 31 -3.25 -2.63 10.01
N ASP A 32 -3.02 -1.34 10.22
CA ASP A 32 -2.43 -0.46 9.22
C ASP A 32 -0.96 -0.78 8.96
N CYS A 33 -0.49 -0.40 7.78
CA CYS A 33 0.88 -0.59 7.38
C CYS A 33 1.30 0.52 6.41
N TYR A 34 2.59 0.74 6.30
CA TYR A 34 3.16 1.62 5.27
C TYR A 34 4.39 0.97 4.64
N CYS A 35 4.74 1.41 3.44
CA CYS A 35 6.03 1.11 2.85
C CYS A 35 6.59 2.34 2.13
N TYR A 36 7.90 2.37 1.99
CA TYR A 36 8.59 3.26 1.07
C TYR A 36 9.82 2.56 0.48
N CYS A 37 10.21 2.99 -0.69
CA CYS A 37 11.44 2.57 -1.34
C CYS A 37 12.01 3.76 -2.12
N ILE A 38 13.30 4.04 -1.94
CA ILE A 38 13.98 5.19 -2.53
C ILE A 38 15.04 4.68 -3.48
N ARG A 39 15.08 5.23 -4.69
CA ARG A 39 16.11 5.07 -5.69
C ARG A 39 16.67 6.43 -6.07
N GLU A 40 17.72 6.46 -6.89
CA GLU A 40 18.37 7.70 -7.33
C GLU A 40 17.40 8.66 -8.02
N ASP A 41 16.50 8.14 -8.85
CA ASP A 41 15.58 8.92 -9.70
C ASP A 41 14.10 8.64 -9.42
N SER A 42 13.79 7.77 -8.46
CA SER A 42 12.41 7.36 -8.20
C SER A 42 12.16 7.00 -6.73
N LEU A 43 10.91 7.15 -6.31
CA LEU A 43 10.43 6.96 -4.95
C LEU A 43 9.08 6.26 -4.96
N LEU A 44 8.92 5.23 -4.13
CA LEU A 44 7.64 4.64 -3.78
C LEU A 44 7.23 5.08 -2.38
N LEU A 45 6.01 5.54 -2.24
CA LEU A 45 5.32 5.74 -0.96
C LEU A 45 4.03 4.95 -0.97
N GLY A 46 3.71 4.25 0.13
CA GLY A 46 2.46 3.51 0.23
C GLY A 46 1.93 3.47 1.66
N VAL A 47 0.62 3.63 1.80
CA VAL A 47 -0.13 3.41 3.04
C VAL A 47 -1.24 2.40 2.78
N PHE A 48 -1.50 1.54 3.76
CA PHE A 48 -2.41 0.41 3.67
C PHE A 48 -3.18 0.31 4.98
N ASP A 49 -4.49 0.46 4.91
CA ASP A 49 -5.38 0.33 6.08
C ASP A 49 -5.99 -1.08 6.05
N GLY A 50 -5.69 -1.88 7.05
CA GLY A 50 -6.25 -3.20 7.24
C GLY A 50 -7.67 -3.11 7.79
N CYS A 51 -8.67 -3.52 7.00
CA CYS A 51 -10.09 -3.41 7.37
C CYS A 51 -10.47 -4.43 8.45
N GLY A 52 -10.23 -4.09 9.73
CA GLY A 52 -10.37 -4.97 10.89
C GLY A 52 -11.78 -5.53 11.12
N GLY A 53 -12.82 -4.85 10.63
CA GLY A 53 -14.19 -5.35 10.72
C GLY A 53 -14.38 -6.68 9.99
N SER A 54 -14.19 -6.70 8.68
CA SER A 54 -14.31 -7.91 7.85
C SER A 54 -13.13 -8.85 8.01
N GLY A 55 -11.93 -8.31 8.28
CA GLY A 55 -10.68 -9.05 8.45
C GLY A 55 -10.35 -9.45 9.89
N ALA A 56 -11.30 -9.43 10.83
CA ALA A 56 -11.07 -9.70 12.26
C ALA A 56 -10.62 -11.13 12.59
N LYS A 57 -10.79 -12.09 11.66
CA LYS A 57 -10.38 -13.48 11.86
C LYS A 57 -8.87 -13.56 12.11
N ARG A 58 -8.48 -14.33 13.14
CA ARG A 58 -7.08 -14.57 13.50
C ARG A 58 -6.58 -15.87 12.93
N TYR A 59 -5.29 -15.89 12.60
CA TYR A 59 -4.63 -17.03 11.98
C TYR A 59 -3.44 -17.51 12.81
N VAL A 60 -3.52 -18.75 13.30
CA VAL A 60 -2.46 -19.38 14.11
C VAL A 60 -1.14 -19.43 13.34
N SER A 61 -1.17 -19.75 12.05
CA SER A 61 0.00 -19.78 11.17
C SER A 61 0.70 -18.42 11.04
N TYR A 62 0.04 -17.33 11.43
CA TYR A 62 0.55 -15.97 11.44
C TYR A 62 0.62 -15.39 12.87
N SER A 63 0.92 -16.22 13.86
CA SER A 63 1.06 -15.81 15.26
C SER A 63 -0.15 -15.03 15.79
N GLU A 64 -1.36 -15.55 15.50
CA GLU A 64 -2.63 -14.97 15.94
C GLU A 64 -2.90 -13.55 15.39
N LYS A 65 -2.27 -13.16 14.29
CA LYS A 65 -2.58 -11.90 13.60
C LYS A 65 -3.89 -11.98 12.85
N THR A 66 -4.57 -10.85 12.73
CA THR A 66 -5.84 -10.73 11.99
C THR A 66 -5.61 -10.81 10.48
N GLY A 67 -6.64 -11.18 9.73
CA GLY A 67 -6.59 -11.14 8.26
C GLY A 67 -6.29 -9.74 7.74
N ALA A 68 -6.86 -8.70 8.35
CA ALA A 68 -6.58 -7.31 8.03
C ALA A 68 -5.09 -6.95 8.21
N TYR A 69 -4.49 -7.33 9.35
CA TYR A 69 -3.06 -7.17 9.61
C TYR A 69 -2.19 -7.83 8.52
N ILE A 70 -2.53 -9.08 8.16
CA ILE A 70 -1.79 -9.87 7.19
C ILE A 70 -1.95 -9.27 5.79
N GLY A 71 -3.18 -8.91 5.40
CA GLY A 71 -3.50 -8.32 4.09
C GLY A 71 -2.75 -7.04 3.82
N ALA A 72 -2.80 -6.08 4.75
CA ALA A 72 -2.10 -4.80 4.62
C ALA A 72 -0.59 -4.99 4.37
N ARG A 73 0.06 -5.87 5.16
CA ARG A 73 1.50 -6.14 5.03
C ARG A 73 1.86 -6.93 3.79
N ALA A 74 1.00 -7.85 3.36
CA ALA A 74 1.20 -8.60 2.14
C ALA A 74 1.17 -7.68 0.91
N VAL A 75 0.20 -6.77 0.84
CA VAL A 75 0.08 -5.80 -0.26
C VAL A 75 1.21 -4.77 -0.21
N ALA A 76 1.59 -4.28 0.97
CA ALA A 76 2.74 -3.40 1.13
C ALA A 76 4.06 -4.04 0.64
N GLY A 77 4.29 -5.31 1.01
CA GLY A 77 5.44 -6.08 0.54
C GLY A 77 5.43 -6.30 -0.97
N ALA A 78 4.25 -6.59 -1.54
CA ALA A 78 4.07 -6.75 -2.98
C ALA A 78 4.35 -5.44 -3.74
N ALA A 79 3.86 -4.30 -3.25
CA ALA A 79 4.11 -3.00 -3.84
C ALA A 79 5.62 -2.66 -3.86
N LYS A 80 6.32 -2.92 -2.75
CA LYS A 80 7.76 -2.74 -2.68
C LYS A 80 8.50 -3.63 -3.67
N THR A 81 8.19 -4.93 -3.71
CA THR A 81 8.81 -5.89 -4.65
C THR A 81 8.54 -5.53 -6.10
N TRP A 82 7.31 -5.12 -6.41
CA TRP A 82 6.95 -4.63 -7.74
C TRP A 82 7.78 -3.40 -8.12
N PHE A 83 7.91 -2.42 -7.23
CA PHE A 83 8.71 -1.24 -7.47
C PHE A 83 10.19 -1.58 -7.68
N GLU A 84 10.76 -2.45 -6.86
CA GLU A 84 12.16 -2.89 -6.94
C GLU A 84 12.48 -3.61 -8.26
N ASN A 85 11.51 -4.31 -8.85
CA ASN A 85 11.66 -5.04 -10.10
C ASN A 85 11.22 -4.23 -11.34
N SER A 86 10.63 -3.06 -11.17
CA SER A 86 10.13 -2.22 -12.26
C SER A 86 11.20 -1.24 -12.76
N SER A 87 11.21 -1.01 -14.07
CA SER A 87 12.01 0.06 -14.70
C SER A 87 11.19 1.34 -14.71
N ILE A 88 11.05 1.98 -13.54
CA ILE A 88 10.30 3.21 -13.40
C ILE A 88 11.18 4.39 -13.82
N SER A 89 10.68 5.22 -14.70
CA SER A 89 11.32 6.48 -15.10
C SER A 89 10.24 7.53 -15.38
N ALA A 90 10.59 8.81 -15.27
CA ALA A 90 9.67 9.91 -15.56
C ALA A 90 9.08 9.92 -16.99
N SER A 91 9.55 9.05 -17.87
CA SER A 91 9.07 8.92 -19.25
C SER A 91 8.26 7.65 -19.51
N VAL A 92 8.18 6.74 -18.53
CA VAL A 92 7.46 5.47 -18.66
C VAL A 92 6.52 5.35 -17.47
N PRO A 93 5.18 5.41 -17.68
CA PRO A 93 4.21 5.20 -16.62
C PRO A 93 4.43 3.85 -15.94
N CYS A 94 4.19 3.81 -14.64
CA CYS A 94 4.23 2.57 -13.89
C CYS A 94 3.12 1.61 -14.38
N ASN A 95 3.42 0.32 -14.41
CA ASN A 95 2.46 -0.69 -14.85
C ASN A 95 1.49 -1.07 -13.71
N ALA A 96 0.31 -0.45 -13.69
CA ALA A 96 -0.75 -0.69 -12.71
C ALA A 96 -1.20 -2.16 -12.68
N GLN A 97 -1.32 -2.80 -13.85
CA GLN A 97 -1.73 -4.20 -13.93
C GLN A 97 -0.70 -5.11 -13.25
N ALA A 98 0.58 -4.88 -13.46
CA ALA A 98 1.63 -5.66 -12.79
C ALA A 98 1.62 -5.47 -11.27
N LEU A 99 1.35 -4.26 -10.78
CA LEU A 99 1.15 -4.01 -9.35
C LEU A 99 -0.04 -4.81 -8.80
N GLN A 100 -1.18 -4.78 -9.50
CA GLN A 100 -2.37 -5.54 -9.12
C GLN A 100 -2.11 -7.05 -9.09
N GLU A 101 -1.42 -7.58 -10.09
CA GLU A 101 -1.04 -9.01 -10.15
C GLU A 101 -0.11 -9.41 -9.00
N CYS A 102 0.88 -8.57 -8.66
CA CYS A 102 1.75 -8.77 -7.51
C CYS A 102 0.95 -8.79 -6.19
N ALA A 103 0.06 -7.83 -5.98
CA ALA A 103 -0.79 -7.77 -4.79
C ALA A 103 -1.70 -9.00 -4.67
N GLN A 104 -2.39 -9.38 -5.76
CA GLN A 104 -3.23 -10.57 -5.79
C GLN A 104 -2.44 -11.86 -5.52
N SER A 105 -1.22 -11.97 -6.06
CA SER A 105 -0.34 -13.11 -5.82
C SER A 105 0.07 -13.21 -4.35
N ALA A 106 0.46 -12.09 -3.73
CA ALA A 106 0.81 -12.03 -2.32
C ALA A 106 -0.36 -12.45 -1.41
N MET A 107 -1.58 -11.98 -1.71
CA MET A 107 -2.78 -12.37 -0.96
C MET A 107 -3.11 -13.87 -1.12
N ARG A 108 -2.90 -14.45 -2.31
CA ARG A 108 -3.05 -15.90 -2.52
C ARG A 108 -2.06 -16.71 -1.69
N ILE A 109 -0.79 -16.29 -1.66
CA ILE A 109 0.24 -16.92 -0.81
C ILE A 109 -0.18 -16.86 0.66
N CYS A 110 -0.72 -15.74 1.13
CA CYS A 110 -1.23 -15.64 2.49
C CYS A 110 -2.36 -16.64 2.76
N LYS A 111 -3.28 -16.80 1.82
CA LYS A 111 -4.37 -17.77 1.93
C LYS A 111 -3.84 -19.21 1.98
N ASP A 112 -2.93 -19.58 1.09
CA ASP A 112 -2.36 -20.93 1.04
C ASP A 112 -1.63 -21.26 2.34
N ASN A 113 -0.90 -20.30 2.90
CA ASN A 113 -0.17 -20.44 4.17
C ASN A 113 -1.09 -20.37 5.41
N SER A 114 -2.34 -19.94 5.26
CA SER A 114 -3.29 -19.85 6.39
C SER A 114 -3.82 -21.19 6.89
N GLY A 115 -3.48 -22.31 6.23
CA GLY A 115 -3.91 -23.66 6.58
C GLY A 115 -5.37 -23.96 6.24
N HIS A 116 -6.05 -23.07 5.54
CA HIS A 116 -7.43 -23.31 5.09
C HIS A 116 -7.45 -24.18 3.83
N GLN A 117 -7.56 -25.50 4.00
CA GLN A 117 -7.87 -26.46 2.93
C GLN A 117 -9.35 -26.47 2.53
N GLY A 118 -10.03 -25.36 2.61
CA GLY A 118 -11.41 -25.22 2.16
C GLY A 118 -11.46 -24.77 0.70
N ALA A 119 -11.90 -25.66 -0.19
CA ALA A 119 -12.09 -25.37 -1.61
C ALA A 119 -13.23 -24.35 -1.86
N THR A 120 -13.03 -23.10 -1.51
CA THR A 120 -13.94 -22.02 -1.92
C THR A 120 -13.32 -21.27 -3.11
N LYS A 121 -13.72 -21.66 -4.30
CA LYS A 121 -13.32 -21.11 -5.61
C LYS A 121 -13.89 -19.71 -5.91
N LEU A 122 -14.28 -18.92 -4.93
CA LEU A 122 -14.86 -17.60 -5.18
C LEU A 122 -13.79 -16.53 -5.08
N ARG A 123 -13.54 -15.82 -6.19
CA ARG A 123 -12.59 -14.69 -6.29
C ARG A 123 -12.81 -13.63 -5.19
N GLY A 124 -14.06 -13.43 -4.73
CA GLY A 124 -14.38 -12.50 -3.64
C GLY A 124 -13.97 -12.94 -2.23
N SER A 125 -13.58 -14.22 -2.01
CA SER A 125 -13.28 -14.71 -0.66
C SER A 125 -11.92 -14.24 -0.14
N ILE A 126 -10.92 -14.04 -1.00
CA ILE A 126 -9.56 -13.62 -0.59
C ILE A 126 -9.58 -12.19 -0.09
N ALA A 127 -10.24 -11.28 -0.80
CA ALA A 127 -10.39 -9.90 -0.37
C ALA A 127 -11.18 -9.77 0.94
N LYS A 128 -12.11 -10.67 1.21
CA LYS A 128 -12.85 -10.71 2.49
C LYS A 128 -12.04 -11.32 3.64
N GLU A 129 -11.10 -12.21 3.35
CA GLU A 129 -10.27 -12.85 4.38
C GLU A 129 -9.09 -11.96 4.81
N PHE A 130 -8.52 -11.19 3.88
CA PHE A 130 -7.34 -10.34 4.08
C PHE A 130 -7.60 -8.91 3.55
N PRO A 131 -8.66 -8.24 4.05
CA PRO A 131 -9.08 -6.96 3.50
C PRO A 131 -8.11 -5.84 3.88
N THR A 132 -7.78 -5.01 2.89
CA THR A 132 -6.99 -3.79 3.08
C THR A 132 -7.34 -2.78 2.02
N THR A 133 -7.34 -1.52 2.39
CA THR A 133 -7.27 -0.41 1.43
C THR A 133 -5.83 -0.14 1.05
N ALA A 134 -5.59 0.67 0.05
CA ALA A 134 -4.26 1.07 -0.37
C ALA A 134 -4.27 2.46 -0.99
N ALA A 135 -3.27 3.26 -0.68
CA ALA A 135 -2.93 4.46 -1.44
C ALA A 135 -1.41 4.48 -1.65
N ILE A 136 -1.00 4.50 -2.92
CA ILE A 136 0.38 4.36 -3.37
C ILE A 136 0.71 5.51 -4.30
N ALA A 137 1.82 6.19 -4.07
CA ALA A 137 2.40 7.19 -4.97
C ALA A 137 3.78 6.73 -5.44
N CYS A 138 3.97 6.69 -6.75
CA CYS A 138 5.26 6.47 -7.38
C CYS A 138 5.73 7.78 -7.99
N CYS A 139 6.80 8.34 -7.45
CA CYS A 139 7.38 9.57 -7.94
C CYS A 139 8.64 9.24 -8.75
N ALA A 140 8.80 9.90 -9.91
CA ALA A 140 10.03 9.82 -10.69
C ALA A 140 10.48 11.23 -11.10
N SER A 141 11.79 11.49 -11.01
CA SER A 141 12.38 12.79 -11.33
C SER A 141 13.27 12.70 -12.54
N ARG A 142 13.08 13.62 -13.49
CA ARG A 142 13.96 13.77 -14.65
C ARG A 142 13.93 15.21 -15.15
N ASN A 143 15.11 15.78 -15.40
CA ASN A 143 15.24 17.14 -15.97
C ASN A 143 14.42 18.21 -15.17
N ASN A 144 14.48 18.19 -13.86
CA ASN A 144 13.69 19.04 -12.95
C ASN A 144 12.16 18.91 -13.07
N ILE A 145 11.68 17.84 -13.69
CA ILE A 145 10.26 17.49 -13.71
C ILE A 145 10.07 16.28 -12.81
N VAL A 146 9.11 16.37 -11.88
CA VAL A 146 8.66 15.24 -11.07
C VAL A 146 7.33 14.77 -11.63
N SER A 147 7.25 13.49 -12.02
CA SER A 147 6.00 12.82 -12.32
C SER A 147 5.56 12.00 -11.11
N VAL A 148 4.25 11.98 -10.86
CA VAL A 148 3.65 11.19 -9.78
C VAL A 148 2.54 10.34 -10.36
N ASP A 149 2.71 9.01 -10.29
CA ASP A 149 1.67 8.05 -10.61
C ASP A 149 1.03 7.58 -9.31
N CYS A 150 -0.30 7.70 -9.18
CA CYS A 150 -1.04 7.30 -8.00
C CYS A 150 -1.89 6.06 -8.28
N TYR A 151 -1.88 5.10 -7.36
CA TYR A 151 -2.68 3.88 -7.37
C TYR A 151 -3.39 3.75 -6.04
N TRP A 152 -4.66 3.41 -6.06
CA TRP A 152 -5.44 3.27 -4.83
C TRP A 152 -6.54 2.21 -4.95
N ALA A 153 -7.02 1.79 -3.81
CA ALA A 153 -8.20 0.97 -3.63
C ALA A 153 -8.82 1.29 -2.27
N GLY A 154 -10.12 1.53 -2.22
CA GLY A 154 -10.85 1.92 -1.02
C GLY A 154 -10.74 3.42 -0.72
N ASP A 155 -10.64 3.78 0.57
CA ASP A 155 -10.70 5.16 1.08
C ASP A 155 -9.37 5.72 1.59
N SER A 156 -8.28 4.99 1.44
CA SER A 156 -6.94 5.53 1.66
C SER A 156 -6.59 6.56 0.58
N ARG A 157 -5.93 7.66 0.95
CA ARG A 157 -5.84 8.84 0.09
C ARG A 157 -4.43 9.34 -0.13
N VAL A 158 -4.18 9.88 -1.32
CA VAL A 158 -2.99 10.66 -1.69
C VAL A 158 -3.40 12.11 -1.85
N TYR A 159 -2.63 13.00 -1.24
CA TYR A 159 -2.76 14.46 -1.36
C TYR A 159 -1.49 15.05 -1.93
N LEU A 160 -1.63 16.06 -2.78
CA LEU A 160 -0.55 16.93 -3.24
C LEU A 160 -0.69 18.28 -2.55
N LEU A 161 0.40 18.79 -1.99
CA LEU A 161 0.51 20.14 -1.47
C LEU A 161 1.49 20.91 -2.35
N ASP A 162 1.03 22.00 -2.93
CA ASP A 162 1.83 22.93 -3.70
C ASP A 162 1.54 24.39 -3.30
N GLU A 163 1.98 25.36 -4.10
CA GLU A 163 1.76 26.79 -3.85
C GLU A 163 0.28 27.21 -3.99
N ASP A 164 -0.52 26.47 -4.73
CA ASP A 164 -1.97 26.67 -4.88
C ASP A 164 -2.79 26.05 -3.75
N GLY A 165 -2.18 25.20 -2.91
CA GLY A 165 -2.79 24.59 -1.74
C GLY A 165 -2.78 23.06 -1.74
N LEU A 166 -3.66 22.46 -0.93
CA LEU A 166 -3.77 21.00 -0.76
C LEU A 166 -4.88 20.45 -1.67
N ALA A 167 -4.50 19.56 -2.58
CA ALA A 167 -5.41 18.85 -3.47
C ALA A 167 -5.43 17.35 -3.16
N GLN A 168 -6.62 16.74 -3.06
CA GLN A 168 -6.77 15.30 -3.02
C GLN A 168 -6.66 14.76 -4.45
N ILE A 169 -5.75 13.81 -4.66
CA ILE A 169 -5.48 13.21 -5.98
C ILE A 169 -6.31 11.95 -6.21
N THR A 170 -6.48 11.14 -5.17
CA THR A 170 -7.28 9.89 -5.23
C THR A 170 -8.73 10.16 -4.90
N GLN A 171 -9.63 9.33 -5.42
CA GLN A 171 -11.06 9.36 -5.12
C GLN A 171 -11.45 8.05 -4.41
N ASP A 172 -12.29 8.13 -3.37
CA ASP A 172 -12.70 6.95 -2.64
C ASP A 172 -13.52 6.01 -3.53
N ASP A 173 -13.22 4.72 -3.49
CA ASP A 173 -13.91 3.66 -4.25
C ASP A 173 -15.14 3.11 -3.49
N LEU A 174 -15.68 3.87 -2.52
CA LEU A 174 -16.76 3.43 -1.64
C LEU A 174 -18.18 3.68 -2.19
N ASP A 175 -18.30 4.16 -3.42
CA ASP A 175 -19.63 4.49 -4.01
C ASP A 175 -20.52 3.25 -4.27
N ASP A 176 -19.98 2.03 -4.14
CA ASP A 176 -20.70 0.77 -4.27
C ASP A 176 -20.96 0.06 -2.92
N LEU A 177 -21.19 0.80 -1.83
CA LEU A 177 -21.61 0.23 -0.55
C LEU A 177 -22.94 -0.56 -0.66
N ASP A 178 -23.74 -0.29 -1.67
CA ASP A 178 -24.97 -1.06 -2.01
C ASP A 178 -24.66 -2.45 -2.60
N ALA A 179 -23.40 -2.75 -2.92
CA ALA A 179 -23.02 -4.07 -3.43
C ALA A 179 -22.81 -5.13 -2.34
N PHE A 180 -23.06 -4.79 -1.08
CA PHE A 180 -22.87 -5.68 0.08
C PHE A 180 -24.16 -5.97 0.87
N GLU A 181 -25.34 -5.57 0.37
CA GLU A 181 -26.63 -6.05 0.90
C GLU A 181 -27.11 -7.35 0.24
#